data_464579bcd011b460c2d9b760b478e9c7
#
_entry.id   464579bcd011b460c2d9b760b478e9c7
#
_cell.length_a   1.000
_cell.length_b   1.000
_cell.length_c   1.000
_cell.angle_alpha   90.00
_cell.angle_beta   90.00
_cell.angle_gamma   90.00
#
_symmetry.space_group_name_H-M   'P 1'
#
loop_
_entity.id
_entity.type
_entity.pdbx_description
1 polymer ?
#
loop_
_entity_poly.entity_id
_entity_poly.type
_entity_poly.pdbx_seq_one_letter_code
_entity_poly.pdbx_strand_id
1 'polypeptide(L)'
;RITAYGSFVNHPVYGVQFKCEFFERVMPETKGDILRYLSSGAVKGIGPKTASRIVDKFGEDSFDVIENHPDWLAEINGISQKKAAVISQSFREMAGARDVIMFCRNLCSGATAMRIYKKWGRDSVGKIRENPYRLCSEFHGIGFRRADEIALTIGTDKNSHERLSAGISYVLSAYMQKTGNTLMPEGELTDTSAALLDVPAEILAPVLDDEIKRSHAVGTVSNGERYISLPRA
;
A
#
# COMPACT_ATOMS: atom_id res chain seq x y z
N ARG A 1 10.08 18.25 14.51
CA ARG A 1 10.49 18.61 13.14
C ARG A 1 9.54 17.97 12.15
N ILE A 2 9.27 18.67 11.04
CA ILE A 2 8.50 18.14 9.91
C ILE A 2 9.38 18.32 8.68
N THR A 3 9.57 17.27 7.90
CA THR A 3 10.12 17.34 6.55
C THR A 3 8.96 17.26 5.58
N ALA A 4 8.77 18.31 4.77
CA ALA A 4 7.73 18.36 3.77
C ALA A 4 8.33 18.18 2.38
N TYR A 5 7.66 17.39 1.56
CA TYR A 5 8.02 17.10 0.19
C TYR A 5 6.91 17.61 -0.73
N GLY A 6 7.28 18.27 -1.82
CA GLY A 6 6.34 18.87 -2.73
C GLY A 6 7.03 19.78 -3.73
N SER A 7 6.25 20.55 -4.44
CA SER A 7 6.73 21.49 -5.46
C SER A 7 6.26 22.90 -5.17
N PHE A 8 7.04 23.89 -5.60
CA PHE A 8 6.59 25.27 -5.60
C PHE A 8 5.69 25.49 -6.79
N VAL A 9 4.48 26.00 -6.55
CA VAL A 9 3.48 26.34 -7.58
C VAL A 9 3.14 27.81 -7.49
N ASN A 10 2.88 28.44 -8.64
CA ASN A 10 2.48 29.83 -8.68
C ASN A 10 0.94 29.91 -8.63
N HIS A 11 0.39 30.45 -7.53
CA HIS A 11 -1.04 30.65 -7.39
C HIS A 11 -1.42 32.04 -7.94
N PRO A 12 -2.46 32.17 -8.76
CA PRO A 12 -2.80 33.42 -9.43
C PRO A 12 -3.05 34.63 -8.49
N VAL A 13 -3.53 34.36 -7.28
CA VAL A 13 -3.87 35.38 -6.26
C VAL A 13 -2.82 35.50 -5.16
N TYR A 14 -2.22 34.36 -4.74
CA TYR A 14 -1.35 34.31 -3.55
C TYR A 14 0.13 34.15 -3.87
N GLY A 15 0.54 34.20 -5.16
CA GLY A 15 1.94 34.08 -5.57
C GLY A 15 2.50 32.67 -5.41
N VAL A 16 3.81 32.58 -5.21
CA VAL A 16 4.51 31.29 -5.08
C VAL A 16 4.15 30.64 -3.75
N GLN A 17 3.61 29.42 -3.84
CA GLN A 17 3.23 28.60 -2.69
C GLN A 17 3.90 27.23 -2.78
N PHE A 18 4.23 26.65 -1.63
CA PHE A 18 4.70 25.27 -1.56
C PHE A 18 3.50 24.33 -1.48
N LYS A 19 3.24 23.61 -2.57
CA LYS A 19 2.24 22.55 -2.61
C LYS A 19 2.84 21.32 -1.98
N CYS A 20 2.51 21.09 -0.71
CA CYS A 20 2.95 19.91 0.01
C CYS A 20 2.16 18.68 -0.49
N GLU A 21 2.88 17.71 -1.05
CA GLU A 21 2.32 16.44 -1.50
C GLU A 21 2.41 15.38 -0.40
N PHE A 22 3.45 15.50 0.40
CA PHE A 22 3.74 14.59 1.51
C PHE A 22 4.53 15.31 2.59
N PHE A 23 4.31 14.95 3.84
CA PHE A 23 5.16 15.36 4.95
C PHE A 23 5.43 14.20 5.89
N GLU A 24 6.60 14.18 6.46
CA GLU A 24 6.96 13.25 7.53
C GLU A 24 7.30 14.00 8.81
N ARG A 25 7.01 13.40 9.94
CA ARG A 25 7.53 13.83 11.22
C ARG A 25 8.82 13.05 11.47
N VAL A 26 9.95 13.77 11.56
CA VAL A 26 11.22 13.17 11.98
C VAL A 26 11.03 12.72 13.43
N MET A 27 11.36 11.46 13.71
CA MET A 27 11.30 10.95 15.09
C MET A 27 12.31 11.71 15.94
N PRO A 28 11.90 12.16 17.11
CA PRO A 28 12.78 12.85 18.03
C PRO A 28 13.84 11.89 18.60
N GLU A 29 15.06 12.39 18.74
CA GLU A 29 16.20 11.64 19.31
C GLU A 29 16.59 12.14 20.71
N THR A 30 16.33 13.42 21.02
CA THR A 30 16.67 13.99 22.33
C THR A 30 15.54 13.83 23.32
N LYS A 31 15.87 13.69 24.61
CA LYS A 31 14.87 13.60 25.71
C LYS A 31 13.82 14.70 25.65
N GLY A 32 14.23 15.96 25.39
CA GLY A 32 13.32 17.09 25.32
C GLY A 32 12.34 17.02 24.16
N ASP A 33 12.77 16.56 23.01
CA ASP A 33 11.93 16.41 21.83
C ASP A 33 11.01 15.17 21.96
N ILE A 34 11.52 14.09 22.57
CA ILE A 34 10.72 12.88 22.88
C ILE A 34 9.60 13.26 23.85
N LEU A 35 9.91 13.98 24.92
CA LEU A 35 8.91 14.46 25.88
C LEU A 35 7.83 15.31 25.20
N ARG A 36 8.25 16.24 24.34
CA ARG A 36 7.30 17.09 23.59
C ARG A 36 6.43 16.28 22.66
N TYR A 37 7.01 15.30 21.97
CA TYR A 37 6.27 14.40 21.07
C TYR A 37 5.23 13.57 21.82
N LEU A 38 5.63 12.90 22.90
CA LEU A 38 4.73 12.06 23.68
C LEU A 38 3.65 12.89 24.40
N SER A 39 3.97 14.12 24.81
CA SER A 39 3.03 15.03 25.45
C SER A 39 1.99 15.63 24.51
N SER A 40 2.22 15.57 23.19
CA SER A 40 1.34 16.18 22.18
C SER A 40 0.00 15.46 21.99
N GLY A 41 -0.21 14.33 22.64
CA GLY A 41 -1.39 13.48 22.45
C GLY A 41 -1.32 12.59 21.19
N ALA A 42 -0.16 12.54 20.53
CA ALA A 42 0.06 11.72 19.33
C ALA A 42 -0.15 10.23 19.63
N VAL A 43 0.24 9.76 20.83
CA VAL A 43 0.10 8.35 21.23
C VAL A 43 -1.08 8.20 22.19
N LYS A 44 -2.06 7.37 21.81
CA LYS A 44 -3.23 7.11 22.65
C LYS A 44 -2.81 6.51 23.99
N GLY A 45 -3.32 7.07 25.10
CA GLY A 45 -3.00 6.62 26.45
C GLY A 45 -1.82 7.35 27.10
N ILE A 46 -1.10 8.22 26.36
CA ILE A 46 -0.04 9.07 26.88
C ILE A 46 -0.54 10.51 26.94
N GLY A 47 -0.65 11.05 28.17
CA GLY A 47 -0.81 12.49 28.41
C GLY A 47 0.49 13.08 28.97
N PRO A 48 0.57 14.41 29.18
CA PRO A 48 1.80 15.08 29.62
C PRO A 48 2.45 14.47 30.87
N LYS A 49 1.66 14.13 31.88
CA LYS A 49 2.17 13.49 33.12
C LYS A 49 2.72 12.08 32.87
N THR A 50 2.10 11.32 31.97
CA THR A 50 2.57 9.98 31.61
C THR A 50 3.83 10.06 30.75
N ALA A 51 3.87 11.00 29.83
CA ALA A 51 5.05 11.28 28.99
C ALA A 51 6.27 11.63 29.83
N SER A 52 6.14 12.56 30.80
CA SER A 52 7.22 12.93 31.72
C SER A 52 7.77 11.69 32.44
N ARG A 53 6.91 10.88 33.06
CA ARG A 53 7.33 9.67 33.79
C ARG A 53 8.06 8.66 32.92
N ILE A 54 7.62 8.48 31.66
CA ILE A 54 8.26 7.58 30.72
C ILE A 54 9.67 8.10 30.38
N VAL A 55 9.78 9.38 30.00
CA VAL A 55 11.05 9.98 29.58
C VAL A 55 12.00 10.15 30.76
N ASP A 56 11.50 10.44 31.96
CA ASP A 56 12.33 10.51 33.17
C ASP A 56 12.98 9.16 33.49
N LYS A 57 12.25 8.05 33.28
CA LYS A 57 12.74 6.69 33.55
C LYS A 57 13.62 6.14 32.44
N PHE A 58 13.23 6.31 31.18
CA PHE A 58 13.85 5.63 30.04
C PHE A 58 14.66 6.57 29.12
N GLY A 59 14.53 7.89 29.27
CA GLY A 59 15.32 8.84 28.50
C GLY A 59 15.10 8.73 27.01
N GLU A 60 16.19 8.57 26.28
CA GLU A 60 16.21 8.43 24.81
C GLU A 60 15.68 7.09 24.34
N ASP A 61 15.74 6.05 25.18
CA ASP A 61 15.20 4.73 24.89
C ASP A 61 13.67 4.62 25.02
N SER A 62 12.98 5.73 25.34
CA SER A 62 11.54 5.74 25.60
C SER A 62 10.70 5.16 24.44
N PHE A 63 11.09 5.41 23.19
CA PHE A 63 10.37 4.86 22.03
C PHE A 63 10.58 3.37 21.86
N ASP A 64 11.81 2.89 22.06
CA ASP A 64 12.12 1.46 22.02
C ASP A 64 11.37 0.70 23.10
N VAL A 65 11.36 1.24 24.33
CA VAL A 65 10.60 0.64 25.44
C VAL A 65 9.10 0.62 25.15
N ILE A 66 8.53 1.69 24.60
CA ILE A 66 7.10 1.72 24.24
C ILE A 66 6.80 0.67 23.17
N GLU A 67 7.67 0.51 22.19
CA GLU A 67 7.44 -0.39 21.07
C GLU A 67 7.70 -1.85 21.43
N ASN A 68 8.82 -2.16 22.07
CA ASN A 68 9.34 -3.51 22.20
C ASN A 68 9.23 -4.09 23.63
N HIS A 69 9.15 -3.24 24.66
CA HIS A 69 9.16 -3.64 26.06
C HIS A 69 7.99 -3.05 26.88
N PRO A 70 6.73 -3.31 26.46
CA PRO A 70 5.56 -2.71 27.14
C PRO A 70 5.44 -3.09 28.61
N ASP A 71 5.99 -4.22 29.03
CA ASP A 71 5.97 -4.65 30.44
C ASP A 71 6.78 -3.70 31.34
N TRP A 72 7.86 -3.10 30.82
CA TRP A 72 8.64 -2.10 31.56
C TRP A 72 7.87 -0.81 31.80
N LEU A 73 6.91 -0.47 30.92
CA LEU A 73 6.01 0.66 31.15
C LEU A 73 5.12 0.42 32.37
N ALA A 74 4.73 -0.82 32.63
CA ALA A 74 3.88 -1.16 33.77
C ALA A 74 4.59 -1.01 35.14
N GLU A 75 5.92 -0.92 35.14
CA GLU A 75 6.70 -0.61 36.34
C GLU A 75 6.60 0.89 36.73
N ILE A 76 6.10 1.74 35.83
CA ILE A 76 5.89 3.16 36.11
C ILE A 76 4.62 3.33 36.93
N ASN A 77 4.71 4.01 38.07
CA ASN A 77 3.54 4.28 38.91
C ASN A 77 2.44 5.01 38.10
N GLY A 78 1.22 4.44 38.08
CA GLY A 78 0.07 4.94 37.33
C GLY A 78 -0.05 4.45 35.87
N ILE A 79 0.78 3.47 35.49
CA ILE A 79 0.62 2.72 34.24
C ILE A 79 0.36 1.25 34.58
N SER A 80 -0.89 0.80 34.42
CA SER A 80 -1.21 -0.63 34.54
C SER A 80 -0.74 -1.41 33.31
N GLN A 81 -0.60 -2.74 33.43
CA GLN A 81 -0.27 -3.60 32.28
C GLN A 81 -1.24 -3.41 31.10
N LYS A 82 -2.55 -3.29 31.39
CA LYS A 82 -3.55 -3.01 30.36
C LYS A 82 -3.30 -1.68 29.66
N LYS A 83 -2.93 -0.63 30.40
CA LYS A 83 -2.61 0.69 29.85
C LYS A 83 -1.29 0.64 29.05
N ALA A 84 -0.29 -0.07 29.53
CA ALA A 84 0.98 -0.28 28.82
C ALA A 84 0.76 -0.97 27.46
N ALA A 85 -0.07 -2.01 27.41
CA ALA A 85 -0.44 -2.69 26.18
C ALA A 85 -1.16 -1.75 25.18
N VAL A 86 -2.10 -0.91 25.64
CA VAL A 86 -2.79 0.06 24.79
C VAL A 86 -1.83 1.11 24.24
N ILE A 87 -0.89 1.62 25.04
CA ILE A 87 0.13 2.58 24.65
C ILE A 87 1.03 1.96 23.56
N SER A 88 1.56 0.77 23.79
CA SER A 88 2.43 0.06 22.88
C SER A 88 1.72 -0.23 21.55
N GLN A 89 0.50 -0.74 21.60
CA GLN A 89 -0.30 -1.01 20.41
C GLN A 89 -0.52 0.26 19.57
N SER A 90 -0.95 1.36 20.22
CA SER A 90 -1.16 2.63 19.54
C SER A 90 0.13 3.17 18.88
N PHE A 91 1.25 3.06 19.58
CA PHE A 91 2.55 3.49 19.06
C PHE A 91 2.98 2.66 17.84
N ARG A 92 2.84 1.33 17.93
CA ARG A 92 3.14 0.41 16.81
C ARG A 92 2.26 0.66 15.59
N GLU A 93 0.97 0.95 15.79
CA GLU A 93 0.06 1.29 14.69
C GLU A 93 0.51 2.57 13.96
N MET A 94 0.95 3.58 14.71
CA MET A 94 1.48 4.81 14.13
C MET A 94 2.80 4.57 13.36
N ALA A 95 3.70 3.78 13.92
CA ALA A 95 4.97 3.43 13.26
C ALA A 95 4.71 2.67 11.96
N GLY A 96 3.86 1.63 11.99
CA GLY A 96 3.50 0.87 10.80
C GLY A 96 2.81 1.69 9.72
N ALA A 97 1.93 2.62 10.09
CA ALA A 97 1.30 3.54 9.13
C ALA A 97 2.35 4.44 8.46
N ARG A 98 3.31 4.95 9.24
CA ARG A 98 4.40 5.77 8.71
C ARG A 98 5.25 5.01 7.69
N ASP A 99 5.61 3.76 8.00
CA ASP A 99 6.44 2.95 7.10
C ASP A 99 5.75 2.69 5.75
N VAL A 100 4.44 2.40 5.77
CA VAL A 100 3.66 2.24 4.55
C VAL A 100 3.55 3.55 3.77
N ILE A 101 3.32 4.68 4.44
CA ILE A 101 3.27 6.00 3.81
C ILE A 101 4.62 6.34 3.17
N MET A 102 5.73 6.08 3.87
CA MET A 102 7.09 6.31 3.37
C MET A 102 7.39 5.46 2.15
N PHE A 103 7.07 4.16 2.21
CA PHE A 103 7.21 3.26 1.06
C PHE A 103 6.40 3.75 -0.15
N CYS A 104 5.17 4.18 0.09
CA CYS A 104 4.26 4.63 -0.97
C CYS A 104 4.51 6.07 -1.45
N ARG A 105 5.46 6.81 -0.87
CA ARG A 105 5.67 8.25 -1.10
C ARG A 105 5.71 8.66 -2.58
N ASN A 106 6.44 7.90 -3.39
CA ASN A 106 6.57 8.15 -4.83
C ASN A 106 5.62 7.27 -5.67
N LEU A 107 4.84 6.41 -5.03
CA LEU A 107 4.00 5.42 -5.69
C LEU A 107 2.53 5.83 -5.72
N CYS A 108 2.03 6.47 -4.66
CA CYS A 108 0.64 6.91 -4.58
C CYS A 108 0.46 8.05 -3.56
N SER A 109 -0.75 8.61 -3.50
CA SER A 109 -1.06 9.66 -2.53
C SER A 109 -1.03 9.13 -1.09
N GLY A 110 -0.75 10.00 -0.11
CA GLY A 110 -0.78 9.64 1.31
C GLY A 110 -2.15 9.09 1.76
N ALA A 111 -3.25 9.59 1.19
CA ALA A 111 -4.59 9.08 1.46
C ALA A 111 -4.75 7.63 0.98
N THR A 112 -4.21 7.30 -0.18
CA THR A 112 -4.18 5.93 -0.71
C THR A 112 -3.31 5.03 0.15
N ALA A 113 -2.11 5.48 0.54
CA ALA A 113 -1.23 4.75 1.44
C ALA A 113 -1.89 4.44 2.79
N MET A 114 -2.64 5.40 3.37
CA MET A 114 -3.43 5.16 4.58
C MET A 114 -4.57 4.15 4.40
N ARG A 115 -5.23 4.13 3.23
CA ARG A 115 -6.23 3.10 2.92
C ARG A 115 -5.60 1.72 2.85
N ILE A 116 -4.42 1.60 2.24
CA ILE A 116 -3.65 0.37 2.15
C ILE A 116 -3.29 -0.11 3.55
N TYR A 117 -2.72 0.77 4.38
CA TYR A 117 -2.39 0.44 5.75
C TYR A 117 -3.61 0.01 6.58
N LYS A 118 -4.74 0.71 6.46
CA LYS A 118 -5.98 0.34 7.18
C LYS A 118 -6.48 -1.06 6.83
N LYS A 119 -6.28 -1.52 5.59
CA LYS A 119 -6.73 -2.84 5.13
C LYS A 119 -5.72 -3.94 5.43
N TRP A 120 -4.43 -3.68 5.20
CA TRP A 120 -3.39 -4.71 5.27
C TRP A 120 -2.46 -4.60 6.49
N GLY A 121 -2.56 -3.50 7.24
CA GLY A 121 -1.72 -3.27 8.41
C GLY A 121 -0.24 -3.20 8.08
N ARG A 122 0.58 -3.75 8.96
CA ARG A 122 2.05 -3.79 8.83
C ARG A 122 2.55 -4.61 7.63
N ASP A 123 1.76 -5.57 7.18
CA ASP A 123 2.12 -6.43 6.04
C ASP A 123 1.98 -5.72 4.68
N SER A 124 1.51 -4.47 4.66
CA SER A 124 1.23 -3.71 3.43
C SER A 124 2.41 -3.67 2.48
N VAL A 125 3.60 -3.34 2.97
CA VAL A 125 4.82 -3.25 2.14
C VAL A 125 5.20 -4.62 1.59
N GLY A 126 5.14 -5.67 2.43
CA GLY A 126 5.41 -7.05 2.01
C GLY A 126 4.47 -7.50 0.90
N LYS A 127 3.16 -7.28 1.09
CA LYS A 127 2.12 -7.63 0.10
C LYS A 127 2.28 -6.89 -1.23
N ILE A 128 2.65 -5.59 -1.20
CA ILE A 128 2.91 -4.82 -2.43
C ILE A 128 4.15 -5.37 -3.14
N ARG A 129 5.19 -5.73 -2.41
CA ARG A 129 6.42 -6.29 -3.00
C ARG A 129 6.22 -7.69 -3.57
N GLU A 130 5.41 -8.51 -2.90
CA GLU A 130 5.08 -9.86 -3.34
C GLU A 130 4.21 -9.84 -4.61
N ASN A 131 3.13 -9.07 -4.59
CA ASN A 131 2.24 -8.92 -5.75
C ASN A 131 1.58 -7.53 -5.75
N PRO A 132 2.13 -6.55 -6.49
CA PRO A 132 1.58 -5.20 -6.56
C PRO A 132 0.20 -5.12 -7.23
N TYR A 133 -0.16 -6.13 -8.03
CA TYR A 133 -1.45 -6.16 -8.72
C TYR A 133 -2.64 -6.46 -7.80
N ARG A 134 -2.37 -6.91 -6.56
CA ARG A 134 -3.39 -6.94 -5.51
C ARG A 134 -3.97 -5.56 -5.20
N LEU A 135 -3.24 -4.50 -5.53
CA LEU A 135 -3.75 -3.13 -5.38
C LEU A 135 -4.98 -2.88 -6.26
N CYS A 136 -4.99 -3.36 -7.50
CA CYS A 136 -6.15 -3.15 -8.39
C CYS A 136 -7.31 -4.10 -8.10
N SER A 137 -7.06 -5.29 -7.58
CA SER A 137 -8.12 -6.24 -7.22
C SER A 137 -8.77 -5.92 -5.87
N GLU A 138 -8.02 -5.34 -4.93
CA GLU A 138 -8.48 -5.16 -3.56
C GLU A 138 -8.82 -3.72 -3.17
N PHE A 139 -8.42 -2.72 -3.95
CA PHE A 139 -8.66 -1.31 -3.63
C PHE A 139 -9.41 -0.56 -4.72
N HIS A 140 -10.62 -0.14 -4.42
CA HIS A 140 -11.41 0.70 -5.30
C HIS A 140 -10.65 1.99 -5.66
N GLY A 141 -10.60 2.31 -6.96
CA GLY A 141 -9.92 3.50 -7.48
C GLY A 141 -8.43 3.35 -7.76
N ILE A 142 -7.87 2.14 -7.58
CA ILE A 142 -6.55 1.79 -8.12
C ILE A 142 -6.78 0.84 -9.29
N GLY A 143 -6.71 1.34 -10.52
CA GLY A 143 -6.83 0.51 -11.74
C GLY A 143 -5.51 -0.17 -12.09
N PHE A 144 -5.57 -1.13 -13.04
CA PHE A 144 -4.42 -1.89 -13.52
C PHE A 144 -3.22 -1.00 -13.90
N ARG A 145 -3.46 0.06 -14.71
CA ARG A 145 -2.38 0.95 -15.15
C ARG A 145 -1.59 1.56 -13.98
N ARG A 146 -2.30 1.95 -12.92
CA ARG A 146 -1.64 2.50 -11.73
C ARG A 146 -0.90 1.44 -10.92
N ALA A 147 -1.46 0.25 -10.81
CA ALA A 147 -0.78 -0.88 -10.17
C ALA A 147 0.47 -1.30 -10.97
N ASP A 148 0.41 -1.27 -12.30
CA ASP A 148 1.54 -1.58 -13.19
C ASP A 148 2.67 -0.55 -13.08
N GLU A 149 2.35 0.75 -13.05
CA GLU A 149 3.33 1.81 -12.77
C GLU A 149 4.05 1.57 -11.43
N ILE A 150 3.30 1.22 -10.39
CA ILE A 150 3.86 0.92 -9.07
C ILE A 150 4.76 -0.31 -9.17
N ALA A 151 4.29 -1.38 -9.78
CA ALA A 151 5.03 -2.63 -9.97
C ALA A 151 6.38 -2.40 -10.66
N LEU A 152 6.38 -1.70 -11.78
CA LEU A 152 7.60 -1.39 -12.53
C LEU A 152 8.55 -0.47 -11.74
N THR A 153 8.00 0.49 -10.99
CA THR A 153 8.80 1.41 -10.15
C THR A 153 9.52 0.67 -9.02
N ILE A 154 8.90 -0.37 -8.45
CA ILE A 154 9.53 -1.19 -7.40
C ILE A 154 10.41 -2.32 -7.94
N GLY A 155 10.56 -2.42 -9.27
CA GLY A 155 11.45 -3.37 -9.94
C GLY A 155 10.82 -4.73 -10.25
N THR A 156 9.49 -4.81 -10.36
CA THR A 156 8.81 -6.04 -10.82
C THR A 156 9.24 -6.35 -12.24
N ASP A 157 9.55 -7.61 -12.52
CA ASP A 157 9.91 -8.07 -13.85
C ASP A 157 8.73 -7.85 -14.81
N LYS A 158 9.05 -7.28 -16.01
CA LYS A 158 8.06 -7.02 -17.06
C LYS A 158 7.35 -8.29 -17.54
N ASN A 159 8.01 -9.43 -17.45
CA ASN A 159 7.48 -10.72 -17.86
C ASN A 159 6.99 -11.58 -16.67
N SER A 160 6.87 -11.00 -15.45
CA SER A 160 6.38 -11.74 -14.29
C SER A 160 4.96 -12.26 -14.54
N HIS A 161 4.70 -13.47 -14.05
CA HIS A 161 3.38 -14.11 -14.16
C HIS A 161 2.26 -13.23 -13.61
N GLU A 162 2.49 -12.57 -12.46
CA GLU A 162 1.53 -11.69 -11.80
C GLU A 162 1.16 -10.49 -12.68
N ARG A 163 2.14 -9.93 -13.41
CA ARG A 163 1.91 -8.82 -14.35
C ARG A 163 1.08 -9.27 -15.54
N LEU A 164 1.49 -10.36 -16.17
CA LEU A 164 0.83 -10.89 -17.37
C LEU A 164 -0.60 -11.32 -17.05
N SER A 165 -0.81 -12.04 -15.96
CA SER A 165 -2.14 -12.45 -15.47
C SER A 165 -3.05 -11.25 -15.17
N ALA A 166 -2.54 -10.25 -14.45
CA ALA A 166 -3.31 -9.04 -14.14
C ALA A 166 -3.67 -8.25 -15.41
N GLY A 167 -2.78 -8.19 -16.40
CA GLY A 167 -3.02 -7.55 -17.69
C GLY A 167 -4.12 -8.26 -18.50
N ILE A 168 -4.07 -9.59 -18.59
CA ILE A 168 -5.11 -10.42 -19.22
C ILE A 168 -6.48 -10.18 -18.56
N SER A 169 -6.53 -10.25 -17.23
CA SER A 169 -7.77 -10.01 -16.46
C SER A 169 -8.33 -8.60 -16.68
N TYR A 170 -7.44 -7.60 -16.77
CA TYR A 170 -7.85 -6.22 -17.05
C TYR A 170 -8.44 -6.07 -18.45
N VAL A 171 -7.82 -6.69 -19.48
CA VAL A 171 -8.33 -6.63 -20.86
C VAL A 171 -9.71 -7.30 -20.96
N LEU A 172 -9.90 -8.48 -20.35
CA LEU A 172 -11.21 -9.14 -20.32
C LEU A 172 -12.28 -8.26 -19.63
N SER A 173 -11.94 -7.65 -18.48
CA SER A 173 -12.84 -6.74 -17.78
C SER A 173 -13.21 -5.51 -18.61
N ALA A 174 -12.23 -4.89 -19.27
CA ALA A 174 -12.42 -3.73 -20.12
C ALA A 174 -13.26 -4.05 -21.37
N TYR A 175 -13.01 -5.22 -21.97
CA TYR A 175 -13.78 -5.70 -23.11
C TYR A 175 -15.26 -5.89 -22.73
N MET A 176 -15.53 -6.57 -21.63
CA MET A 176 -16.87 -6.76 -21.11
C MET A 176 -17.60 -5.44 -20.84
N GLN A 177 -16.91 -4.49 -20.20
CA GLN A 177 -17.50 -3.16 -19.91
C GLN A 177 -17.80 -2.37 -21.18
N LYS A 178 -16.96 -2.48 -22.21
CA LYS A 178 -17.11 -1.73 -23.47
C LYS A 178 -18.15 -2.32 -24.39
N THR A 179 -18.22 -3.66 -24.50
CA THR A 179 -19.03 -4.36 -25.52
C THR A 179 -20.30 -4.97 -24.95
N GLY A 180 -20.36 -5.21 -23.64
CA GLY A 180 -21.39 -6.02 -23.00
C GLY A 180 -21.20 -7.53 -23.19
N ASN A 181 -20.20 -7.96 -23.98
CA ASN A 181 -19.90 -9.37 -24.20
C ASN A 181 -19.00 -9.92 -23.10
N THR A 182 -19.29 -11.12 -22.65
CA THR A 182 -18.49 -11.81 -21.62
C THR A 182 -17.44 -12.73 -22.23
N LEU A 183 -17.57 -13.12 -23.49
CA LEU A 183 -16.69 -14.01 -24.22
C LEU A 183 -15.84 -13.19 -25.22
N MET A 184 -14.54 -13.23 -25.10
CA MET A 184 -13.58 -12.58 -26.01
C MET A 184 -12.79 -13.65 -26.78
N PRO A 185 -12.62 -13.52 -28.11
CA PRO A 185 -11.76 -14.43 -28.87
C PRO A 185 -10.34 -14.45 -28.30
N GLU A 186 -9.75 -15.65 -28.17
CA GLU A 186 -8.41 -15.81 -27.57
C GLU A 186 -7.34 -15.02 -28.32
N GLY A 187 -7.36 -15.02 -29.65
CA GLY A 187 -6.41 -14.24 -30.47
C GLY A 187 -6.51 -12.73 -30.18
N GLU A 188 -7.74 -12.20 -30.18
CA GLU A 188 -7.98 -10.78 -29.87
C GLU A 188 -7.54 -10.43 -28.43
N LEU A 189 -7.78 -11.32 -27.46
CA LEU A 189 -7.33 -11.15 -26.08
C LEU A 189 -5.80 -11.12 -25.99
N THR A 190 -5.14 -12.06 -26.65
CA THR A 190 -3.67 -12.16 -26.64
C THR A 190 -3.04 -10.94 -27.27
N ASP A 191 -3.50 -10.51 -28.45
CA ASP A 191 -2.97 -9.34 -29.17
C ASP A 191 -3.19 -8.05 -28.36
N THR A 192 -4.38 -7.89 -27.81
CA THR A 192 -4.72 -6.70 -26.99
C THR A 192 -3.89 -6.66 -25.70
N SER A 193 -3.69 -7.82 -25.06
CA SER A 193 -2.87 -7.91 -23.86
C SER A 193 -1.39 -7.69 -24.15
N ALA A 194 -0.88 -8.21 -25.25
CA ALA A 194 0.49 -8.00 -25.71
C ALA A 194 0.77 -6.51 -25.95
N ALA A 195 -0.13 -5.82 -26.64
CA ALA A 195 -0.04 -4.39 -26.89
C ALA A 195 -0.15 -3.56 -25.60
N LEU A 196 -1.02 -3.94 -24.66
CA LEU A 196 -1.17 -3.27 -23.36
C LEU A 196 0.10 -3.37 -22.50
N LEU A 197 0.70 -4.56 -22.48
CA LEU A 197 1.82 -4.90 -21.60
C LEU A 197 3.19 -4.61 -22.23
N ASP A 198 3.23 -4.28 -23.52
CA ASP A 198 4.45 -4.12 -24.31
C ASP A 198 5.35 -5.38 -24.23
N VAL A 199 4.75 -6.54 -24.56
CA VAL A 199 5.41 -7.84 -24.54
C VAL A 199 5.06 -8.66 -25.81
N PRO A 200 5.88 -9.64 -26.22
CA PRO A 200 5.53 -10.57 -27.27
C PRO A 200 4.28 -11.40 -26.92
N ALA A 201 3.39 -11.63 -27.90
CA ALA A 201 2.15 -12.39 -27.69
C ALA A 201 2.42 -13.84 -27.23
N GLU A 202 3.52 -14.42 -27.66
CA GLU A 202 3.90 -15.81 -27.39
C GLU A 202 4.08 -16.11 -25.90
N ILE A 203 4.46 -15.11 -25.09
CA ILE A 203 4.63 -15.32 -23.65
C ILE A 203 3.31 -15.32 -22.87
N LEU A 204 2.22 -14.87 -23.50
CA LEU A 204 0.91 -14.79 -22.85
C LEU A 204 0.16 -16.13 -22.90
N ALA A 205 0.37 -16.95 -23.92
CA ALA A 205 -0.34 -18.22 -24.07
C ALA A 205 -0.14 -19.17 -22.87
N PRO A 206 1.10 -19.42 -22.38
CA PRO A 206 1.28 -20.29 -21.22
C PRO A 206 0.68 -19.69 -19.94
N VAL A 207 0.67 -18.36 -19.79
CA VAL A 207 0.05 -17.69 -18.62
C VAL A 207 -1.47 -17.85 -18.70
N LEU A 208 -2.07 -17.65 -19.85
CA LEU A 208 -3.51 -17.84 -20.05
C LEU A 208 -3.97 -19.27 -19.74
N ASP A 209 -3.19 -20.26 -20.20
CA ASP A 209 -3.48 -21.67 -19.90
C ASP A 209 -3.37 -21.97 -18.39
N ASP A 210 -2.42 -21.35 -17.69
CA ASP A 210 -2.29 -21.47 -16.23
C ASP A 210 -3.46 -20.81 -15.51
N GLU A 211 -3.88 -19.62 -15.93
CA GLU A 211 -5.06 -18.92 -15.38
C GLU A 211 -6.36 -19.75 -15.58
N ILE A 212 -6.49 -20.44 -16.69
CA ILE A 212 -7.64 -21.35 -16.92
C ILE A 212 -7.55 -22.56 -15.99
N LYS A 213 -6.37 -23.17 -15.82
CA LYS A 213 -6.16 -24.29 -14.89
C LYS A 213 -6.49 -23.91 -13.45
N ARG A 214 -6.15 -22.68 -13.05
CA ARG A 214 -6.43 -22.15 -11.71
C ARG A 214 -7.88 -21.66 -11.54
N SER A 215 -8.70 -21.75 -12.58
CA SER A 215 -10.08 -21.24 -12.59
C SER A 215 -10.18 -19.72 -12.41
N HIS A 216 -9.13 -18.98 -12.74
CA HIS A 216 -9.13 -17.51 -12.79
C HIS A 216 -9.63 -16.97 -14.13
N ALA A 217 -9.66 -17.81 -15.17
CA ALA A 217 -10.30 -17.58 -16.45
C ALA A 217 -11.02 -18.85 -16.91
N VAL A 218 -11.96 -18.71 -17.85
CA VAL A 218 -12.74 -19.83 -18.42
C VAL A 218 -12.55 -19.84 -19.91
N GLY A 219 -12.03 -20.95 -20.45
CA GLY A 219 -11.93 -21.20 -21.88
C GLY A 219 -13.15 -21.97 -22.41
N THR A 220 -13.76 -21.49 -23.48
CA THR A 220 -14.89 -22.14 -24.16
C THR A 220 -14.61 -22.24 -25.64
N VAL A 221 -14.87 -23.39 -26.26
CA VAL A 221 -14.74 -23.57 -27.71
C VAL A 221 -16.11 -23.49 -28.36
N SER A 222 -16.22 -22.64 -29.39
CA SER A 222 -17.42 -22.51 -30.20
C SER A 222 -17.03 -22.34 -31.67
N ASN A 223 -17.64 -23.11 -32.53
CA ASN A 223 -17.37 -23.10 -33.98
C ASN A 223 -15.87 -23.27 -34.36
N GLY A 224 -15.11 -24.04 -33.54
CA GLY A 224 -13.68 -24.26 -33.77
C GLY A 224 -12.77 -23.13 -33.28
N GLU A 225 -13.32 -22.09 -32.71
CA GLU A 225 -12.60 -20.95 -32.14
C GLU A 225 -12.68 -20.98 -30.61
N ARG A 226 -11.58 -20.61 -29.92
CA ARG A 226 -11.51 -20.55 -28.46
C ARG A 226 -11.82 -19.14 -27.98
N TYR A 227 -12.73 -19.05 -27.03
CA TYR A 227 -13.16 -17.82 -26.37
C TYR A 227 -12.81 -17.89 -24.90
N ILE A 228 -12.42 -16.74 -24.35
CA ILE A 228 -12.04 -16.60 -22.95
C ILE A 228 -12.99 -15.67 -22.25
N SER A 229 -13.31 -15.98 -20.99
CA SER A 229 -14.08 -15.12 -20.09
C SER A 229 -13.51 -15.12 -18.68
N LEU A 230 -13.91 -14.12 -17.91
CA LEU A 230 -13.72 -14.17 -16.45
C LEU A 230 -14.68 -15.20 -15.84
N PRO A 231 -14.32 -15.87 -14.73
CA PRO A 231 -15.23 -16.73 -14.00
C PRO A 231 -16.43 -15.91 -13.52
N ARG A 232 -17.60 -16.54 -13.49
CA ARG A 232 -18.79 -15.90 -12.91
C ARG A 232 -18.59 -15.74 -11.40
N ALA A 233 -18.84 -14.53 -10.87
CA ALA A 233 -18.88 -14.27 -9.45
C ALA A 233 -20.09 -14.92 -8.79
#